data_a90f73871f1f976df1d32d714f1d08b1
#
_entry.id   a90f73871f1f976df1d32d714f1d08b1
#
_cell.length_a   1.000
_cell.length_b   1.000
_cell.length_c   1.000
_cell.angle_alpha   90.00
_cell.angle_beta   90.00
_cell.angle_gamma   90.00
#
_symmetry.space_group_name_H-M   'P 1'
#
loop_
_entity.id
_entity.type
_entity.pdbx_description
1 polymer ?
#
loop_
_entity_poly.entity_id
_entity_poly.type
_entity_poly.pdbx_seq_one_letter_code
_entity_poly.pdbx_strand_id
1 'polypeptide(L)'
;KVYPWNAGGQKGQAACEASLRRLGTDRIDLYLLHWRGNVGLDETIALMNNLQQQGKIGRWGVSNLDIDDMQALWREEGGSACATNQVLYHLASRGIEYDLLPWCQQQNMPVMAYCPLAQAGRLRTGLMNHPVVNEIARNHEATAAQILLAWVIRYKGVIAIPKAASIEHVKANAAALDITLTGEELRLLDNAFPAPEVKTPLDVV
;
A
#
# COMPACT_ATOMS: atom_id res chain seq x y z
N LYS A 1 -7.96 5.44 8.66
CA LYS A 1 -7.65 6.54 7.76
C LYS A 1 -8.57 7.73 8.00
N VAL A 2 -8.10 8.94 7.70
CA VAL A 2 -8.91 10.16 7.69
C VAL A 2 -9.25 10.54 6.26
N TYR A 3 -10.50 10.92 6.02
CA TYR A 3 -10.91 11.48 4.74
C TYR A 3 -10.29 12.86 4.47
N PRO A 4 -9.98 13.21 3.22
CA PRO A 4 -9.26 14.44 2.91
C PRO A 4 -9.97 15.71 3.37
N TRP A 5 -11.32 15.76 3.36
CA TRP A 5 -12.08 16.91 3.85
C TRP A 5 -12.06 17.07 5.38
N ASN A 6 -11.52 16.09 6.11
CA ASN A 6 -11.28 16.11 7.54
C ASN A 6 -9.79 16.12 7.88
N ALA A 7 -8.90 16.34 6.89
CA ALA A 7 -7.47 16.19 7.09
C ALA A 7 -6.77 17.42 7.67
N GLY A 8 -7.51 18.33 8.33
CA GLY A 8 -6.96 19.53 8.96
C GLY A 8 -7.76 19.98 10.20
N GLY A 9 -7.11 20.76 11.04
CA GLY A 9 -7.70 21.47 12.17
C GLY A 9 -8.58 20.62 13.10
N GLN A 10 -9.63 21.25 13.65
CA GLN A 10 -10.53 20.60 14.60
C GLN A 10 -11.32 19.43 14.00
N LYS A 11 -11.66 19.47 12.71
CA LYS A 11 -12.36 18.37 12.04
C LYS A 11 -11.52 17.10 12.02
N GLY A 12 -10.23 17.24 11.78
CA GLY A 12 -9.29 16.11 11.79
C GLY A 12 -9.11 15.52 13.17
N GLN A 13 -8.99 16.37 14.18
CA GLN A 13 -8.93 15.91 15.57
C GLN A 13 -10.19 15.14 15.96
N ALA A 14 -11.37 15.66 15.68
CA ALA A 14 -12.64 15.00 15.96
C ALA A 14 -12.78 13.66 15.20
N ALA A 15 -12.32 13.60 13.95
CA ALA A 15 -12.33 12.37 13.16
C ALA A 15 -11.40 11.28 13.73
N CYS A 16 -10.20 11.65 14.21
CA CYS A 16 -9.30 10.74 14.90
C CYS A 16 -9.92 10.22 16.20
N GLU A 17 -10.43 11.09 17.05
CA GLU A 17 -11.08 10.73 18.31
C GLU A 17 -12.31 9.82 18.10
N ALA A 18 -13.10 10.07 17.05
CA ALA A 18 -14.18 9.18 16.67
C ALA A 18 -13.68 7.80 16.23
N SER A 19 -12.53 7.73 15.56
CA SER A 19 -11.88 6.46 15.20
C SER A 19 -11.37 5.70 16.43
N LEU A 20 -10.74 6.39 17.38
CA LEU A 20 -10.32 5.81 18.66
C LEU A 20 -11.49 5.20 19.43
N ARG A 21 -12.61 5.95 19.55
CA ARG A 21 -13.84 5.43 20.20
C ARG A 21 -14.38 4.18 19.51
N ARG A 22 -14.43 4.16 18.16
CA ARG A 22 -14.93 2.98 17.41
C ARG A 22 -14.02 1.77 17.53
N LEU A 23 -12.71 2.00 17.65
CA LEU A 23 -11.71 0.93 17.82
C LEU A 23 -11.61 0.45 19.27
N GLY A 24 -12.16 1.19 20.25
CA GLY A 24 -12.03 0.88 21.66
C GLY A 24 -10.62 0.99 22.20
N THR A 25 -9.83 1.94 21.68
CA THR A 25 -8.44 2.17 22.06
C THR A 25 -8.18 3.67 22.26
N ASP A 26 -7.14 3.99 23.00
CA ASP A 26 -6.65 5.35 23.22
C ASP A 26 -5.56 5.78 22.22
N ARG A 27 -5.01 4.81 21.43
CA ARG A 27 -3.94 5.08 20.47
C ARG A 27 -4.11 4.26 19.19
N ILE A 28 -3.87 4.91 18.04
CA ILE A 28 -3.74 4.27 16.73
C ILE A 28 -2.25 4.25 16.36
N ASP A 29 -1.68 3.07 16.07
CA ASP A 29 -0.26 2.96 15.76
C ASP A 29 0.12 3.67 14.47
N LEU A 30 -0.74 3.57 13.43
CA LEU A 30 -0.53 4.21 12.13
C LEU A 30 -1.84 4.81 11.62
N TYR A 31 -1.85 6.15 11.46
CA TYR A 31 -3.01 6.89 10.95
C TYR A 31 -2.70 7.52 9.60
N LEU A 32 -3.54 7.30 8.58
CA LEU A 32 -3.25 7.70 7.21
C LEU A 32 -4.25 8.75 6.68
N LEU A 33 -3.76 9.71 5.91
CA LEU A 33 -4.59 10.46 4.96
C LEU A 33 -5.07 9.49 3.87
N HIS A 34 -6.38 9.47 3.56
CA HIS A 34 -6.94 8.44 2.67
C HIS A 34 -6.63 8.69 1.19
N TRP A 35 -6.61 9.94 0.75
CA TRP A 35 -6.14 10.41 -0.56
C TRP A 35 -5.93 11.92 -0.51
N ARG A 36 -5.28 12.47 -1.54
CA ARG A 36 -5.05 13.90 -1.69
C ARG A 36 -6.38 14.62 -1.93
N GLY A 37 -6.67 15.63 -1.09
CA GLY A 37 -7.85 16.47 -1.19
C GLY A 37 -7.48 17.95 -1.30
N ASN A 38 -8.42 18.83 -0.93
CA ASN A 38 -8.27 20.27 -1.00
C ASN A 38 -7.70 20.92 0.26
N VAL A 39 -7.52 20.16 1.36
CA VAL A 39 -6.82 20.62 2.56
C VAL A 39 -5.33 20.71 2.26
N GLY A 40 -4.66 21.77 2.68
CA GLY A 40 -3.23 21.96 2.51
C GLY A 40 -2.42 20.80 3.11
N LEU A 41 -1.29 20.46 2.50
CA LEU A 41 -0.41 19.45 3.06
C LEU A 41 0.20 19.91 4.39
N ASP A 42 0.52 21.18 4.51
CA ASP A 42 0.95 21.84 5.74
C ASP A 42 -0.07 21.69 6.89
N GLU A 43 -1.37 21.92 6.61
CA GLU A 43 -2.43 21.70 7.59
C GLU A 43 -2.56 20.22 7.98
N THR A 44 -2.43 19.31 7.01
CA THR A 44 -2.46 17.87 7.27
C THR A 44 -1.28 17.44 8.12
N ILE A 45 -0.07 17.91 7.84
CA ILE A 45 1.13 17.63 8.64
C ILE A 45 0.97 18.19 10.05
N ALA A 46 0.49 19.43 10.19
CA ALA A 46 0.25 20.06 11.49
C ALA A 46 -0.77 19.25 12.34
N LEU A 47 -1.86 18.77 11.72
CA LEU A 47 -2.83 17.87 12.37
C LEU A 47 -2.15 16.59 12.85
N MET A 48 -1.39 15.90 11.98
CA MET A 48 -0.76 14.62 12.31
C MET A 48 0.26 14.78 13.44
N ASN A 49 1.08 15.83 13.39
CA ASN A 49 2.05 16.14 14.44
C ASN A 49 1.36 16.44 15.79
N ASN A 50 0.26 17.19 15.77
CA ASN A 50 -0.52 17.45 16.98
C ASN A 50 -1.11 16.18 17.58
N LEU A 51 -1.67 15.28 16.75
CA LEU A 51 -2.19 14.00 17.21
C LEU A 51 -1.11 13.09 17.79
N GLN A 52 0.12 13.12 17.22
CA GLN A 52 1.27 12.42 17.78
C GLN A 52 1.68 12.99 19.14
N GLN A 53 1.79 14.31 19.27
CA GLN A 53 2.12 14.98 20.53
C GLN A 53 1.11 14.69 21.63
N GLN A 54 -0.17 14.55 21.27
CA GLN A 54 -1.24 14.15 22.19
C GLN A 54 -1.22 12.63 22.51
N GLY A 55 -0.32 11.85 21.91
CA GLY A 55 -0.24 10.39 22.09
C GLY A 55 -1.37 9.61 21.42
N LYS A 56 -2.27 10.26 20.67
CA LYS A 56 -3.42 9.65 20.01
C LYS A 56 -3.05 8.76 18.82
N ILE A 57 -1.94 9.08 18.14
CA ILE A 57 -1.39 8.26 17.07
C ILE A 57 0.11 8.00 17.30
N GLY A 58 0.60 6.87 16.83
CA GLY A 58 2.03 6.52 16.91
C GLY A 58 2.82 7.13 15.77
N ARG A 59 2.39 6.85 14.54
CA ARG A 59 2.95 7.36 13.29
C ARG A 59 1.82 7.79 12.37
N TRP A 60 2.15 8.57 11.35
CA TRP A 60 1.22 8.91 10.29
C TRP A 60 1.82 8.60 8.92
N GLY A 61 0.96 8.53 7.93
CA GLY A 61 1.31 8.35 6.53
C GLY A 61 0.18 8.80 5.64
N VAL A 62 0.29 8.45 4.39
CA VAL A 62 -0.68 8.83 3.36
C VAL A 62 -1.16 7.61 2.58
N SER A 63 -2.14 7.80 1.72
CA SER A 63 -2.65 6.78 0.81
C SER A 63 -3.06 7.45 -0.50
N ASN A 64 -2.80 6.78 -1.62
CA ASN A 64 -3.15 7.25 -2.95
C ASN A 64 -2.54 8.64 -3.31
N LEU A 65 -1.32 8.91 -2.88
CA LEU A 65 -0.52 10.03 -3.35
C LEU A 65 0.44 9.55 -4.44
N ASP A 66 0.40 10.16 -5.63
CA ASP A 66 1.35 9.89 -6.70
C ASP A 66 2.67 10.64 -6.45
N ILE A 67 3.66 10.45 -7.29
CA ILE A 67 5.02 10.98 -7.14
C ILE A 67 5.03 12.49 -6.92
N ASP A 68 4.25 13.27 -7.69
CA ASP A 68 4.20 14.73 -7.58
C ASP A 68 3.67 15.18 -6.20
N ASP A 69 2.62 14.51 -5.71
CA ASP A 69 2.05 14.77 -4.39
C ASP A 69 3.02 14.36 -3.27
N MET A 70 3.72 13.23 -3.43
CA MET A 70 4.72 12.79 -2.46
C MET A 70 5.91 13.76 -2.40
N GLN A 71 6.39 14.25 -3.54
CA GLN A 71 7.44 15.26 -3.60
C GLN A 71 6.97 16.60 -3.01
N ALA A 72 5.70 16.99 -3.24
CA ALA A 72 5.11 18.17 -2.61
C ALA A 72 5.07 18.01 -1.08
N LEU A 73 4.60 16.85 -0.59
CA LEU A 73 4.59 16.54 0.83
C LEU A 73 5.99 16.63 1.46
N TRP A 74 7.02 16.12 0.77
CA TRP A 74 8.40 16.14 1.25
C TRP A 74 9.03 17.52 1.34
N ARG A 75 8.53 18.50 0.55
CA ARG A 75 8.98 19.90 0.61
C ARG A 75 8.39 20.67 1.77
N GLU A 76 7.26 20.21 2.33
CA GLU A 76 6.65 20.83 3.50
C GLU A 76 7.45 20.49 4.77
N GLU A 77 7.50 21.45 5.71
CA GLU A 77 8.14 21.23 7.00
C GLU A 77 7.50 20.05 7.74
N GLY A 78 8.30 19.08 8.14
CA GLY A 78 7.83 17.85 8.79
C GLY A 78 7.24 16.79 7.85
N GLY A 79 7.15 17.03 6.54
CA GLY A 79 6.62 16.08 5.56
C GLY A 79 7.42 14.77 5.47
N SER A 80 8.73 14.83 5.67
CA SER A 80 9.60 13.65 5.70
C SER A 80 9.37 12.71 6.90
N ALA A 81 8.55 13.11 7.89
CA ALA A 81 8.09 12.21 8.94
C ALA A 81 6.98 11.25 8.50
N CYS A 82 6.48 11.37 7.27
CA CYS A 82 5.52 10.44 6.67
C CYS A 82 6.10 9.03 6.64
N ALA A 83 5.44 8.08 7.32
CA ALA A 83 5.97 6.74 7.54
C ALA A 83 5.71 5.77 6.38
N THR A 84 4.74 6.04 5.53
CA THR A 84 4.34 5.16 4.41
C THR A 84 3.37 5.85 3.46
N ASN A 85 3.35 5.37 2.22
CA ASN A 85 2.26 5.62 1.27
C ASN A 85 1.54 4.30 0.97
N GLN A 86 0.23 4.25 1.18
CA GLN A 86 -0.59 3.08 0.88
C GLN A 86 -1.24 3.24 -0.50
N VAL A 87 -0.85 2.42 -1.46
CA VAL A 87 -1.26 2.51 -2.87
C VAL A 87 -1.72 1.16 -3.43
N LEU A 88 -2.48 1.19 -4.52
CA LEU A 88 -2.81 -0.01 -5.28
C LEU A 88 -1.54 -0.61 -5.88
N TYR A 89 -1.28 -1.87 -5.62
CA TYR A 89 -0.16 -2.56 -6.24
C TYR A 89 -0.37 -4.06 -6.29
N HIS A 90 -0.36 -4.61 -7.49
CA HIS A 90 -0.42 -6.04 -7.77
C HIS A 90 0.12 -6.32 -9.19
N LEU A 91 0.30 -7.58 -9.54
CA LEU A 91 0.95 -8.02 -10.78
C LEU A 91 0.35 -7.41 -12.08
N ALA A 92 -0.95 -7.08 -12.09
CA ALA A 92 -1.62 -6.44 -13.23
C ALA A 92 -1.83 -4.92 -13.05
N SER A 93 -1.30 -4.31 -11.99
CA SER A 93 -1.32 -2.85 -11.74
C SER A 93 0.05 -2.46 -11.22
N ARG A 94 0.95 -2.14 -12.15
CA ARG A 94 2.39 -1.94 -11.91
C ARG A 94 2.83 -0.49 -12.08
N GLY A 95 1.90 0.45 -12.28
CA GLY A 95 2.17 1.85 -12.59
C GLY A 95 3.17 2.51 -11.64
N ILE A 96 3.11 2.18 -10.34
CA ILE A 96 4.02 2.72 -9.33
C ILE A 96 5.49 2.32 -9.52
N GLU A 97 5.78 1.25 -10.29
CA GLU A 97 7.16 0.79 -10.53
C GLU A 97 7.95 1.78 -11.39
N TYR A 98 7.28 2.65 -12.15
CA TYR A 98 7.94 3.59 -13.04
C TYR A 98 8.75 4.65 -12.26
N ASP A 99 8.15 5.26 -11.25
CA ASP A 99 8.76 6.38 -10.51
C ASP A 99 8.47 6.37 -9.00
N LEU A 100 7.22 6.15 -8.59
CA LEU A 100 6.81 6.28 -7.20
C LEU A 100 7.51 5.26 -6.28
N LEU A 101 7.53 3.98 -6.65
CA LEU A 101 8.17 2.94 -5.85
C LEU A 101 9.69 3.14 -5.74
N PRO A 102 10.44 3.40 -6.83
CA PRO A 102 11.86 3.75 -6.75
C PRO A 102 12.13 4.97 -5.86
N TRP A 103 11.30 6.01 -5.97
CA TRP A 103 11.43 7.19 -5.13
C TRP A 103 11.20 6.86 -3.64
N CYS A 104 10.15 6.11 -3.31
CA CYS A 104 9.91 5.67 -1.94
C CYS A 104 11.09 4.87 -1.38
N GLN A 105 11.68 3.99 -2.17
CA GLN A 105 12.86 3.22 -1.79
C GLN A 105 14.08 4.12 -1.51
N GLN A 106 14.32 5.15 -2.33
CA GLN A 106 15.38 6.14 -2.11
C GLN A 106 15.18 6.91 -0.81
N GLN A 107 13.93 7.19 -0.43
CA GLN A 107 13.60 7.85 0.84
C GLN A 107 13.56 6.87 2.05
N ASN A 108 13.86 5.59 1.85
CA ASN A 108 13.69 4.53 2.86
C ASN A 108 12.26 4.47 3.43
N MET A 109 11.27 4.88 2.67
CA MET A 109 9.86 4.86 3.04
C MET A 109 9.20 3.58 2.51
N PRO A 110 8.64 2.73 3.37
CA PRO A 110 7.91 1.54 2.92
C PRO A 110 6.60 1.91 2.22
N VAL A 111 6.22 1.08 1.25
CA VAL A 111 4.94 1.16 0.53
C VAL A 111 4.02 0.06 1.03
N MET A 112 2.75 0.40 1.35
CA MET A 112 1.72 -0.57 1.68
C MET A 112 0.87 -0.86 0.43
N ALA A 113 0.96 -2.06 -0.09
CA ALA A 113 0.22 -2.50 -1.27
C ALA A 113 -1.19 -2.96 -0.88
N TYR A 114 -2.21 -2.15 -1.18
CA TYR A 114 -3.58 -2.59 -1.03
C TYR A 114 -4.08 -3.33 -2.28
N CYS A 115 -5.11 -4.17 -2.12
CA CYS A 115 -5.59 -5.09 -3.16
C CYS A 115 -4.47 -5.93 -3.82
N PRO A 116 -3.53 -6.52 -3.06
CA PRO A 116 -2.36 -7.20 -3.64
C PRO A 116 -2.72 -8.41 -4.51
N LEU A 117 -3.96 -8.89 -4.41
CA LEU A 117 -4.53 -9.99 -5.21
C LEU A 117 -5.55 -9.48 -6.25
N ALA A 118 -5.49 -8.21 -6.61
CA ALA A 118 -6.51 -7.45 -7.32
C ALA A 118 -7.86 -7.38 -6.59
N GLN A 119 -8.76 -6.49 -7.05
CA GLN A 119 -10.14 -6.49 -6.59
C GLN A 119 -10.92 -7.70 -7.11
N ALA A 120 -12.06 -7.98 -6.47
CA ALA A 120 -12.98 -9.01 -6.96
C ALA A 120 -13.39 -8.77 -8.42
N GLY A 121 -13.78 -9.84 -9.14
CA GLY A 121 -14.22 -9.76 -10.52
C GLY A 121 -13.24 -10.37 -11.53
N ARG A 122 -13.38 -9.97 -12.79
CA ARG A 122 -12.66 -10.60 -13.91
C ARG A 122 -11.15 -10.50 -13.81
N LEU A 123 -10.62 -9.37 -13.34
CA LEU A 123 -9.19 -9.17 -13.21
C LEU A 123 -8.58 -10.15 -12.20
N ARG A 124 -9.17 -10.27 -11.02
CA ARG A 124 -8.73 -11.23 -10.01
C ARG A 124 -8.82 -12.66 -10.52
N THR A 125 -9.96 -13.01 -11.14
CA THR A 125 -10.16 -14.35 -11.72
C THR A 125 -9.10 -14.63 -12.80
N GLY A 126 -8.80 -13.66 -13.66
CA GLY A 126 -7.76 -13.76 -14.68
C GLY A 126 -6.38 -14.00 -14.09
N LEU A 127 -5.99 -13.24 -13.05
CA LEU A 127 -4.72 -13.42 -12.35
C LEU A 127 -4.61 -14.80 -11.69
N MET A 128 -5.64 -15.21 -10.94
CA MET A 128 -5.67 -16.50 -10.23
C MET A 128 -5.62 -17.70 -11.16
N ASN A 129 -6.16 -17.57 -12.38
CA ASN A 129 -6.21 -18.64 -13.37
C ASN A 129 -5.14 -18.50 -14.47
N HIS A 130 -4.24 -17.52 -14.35
CA HIS A 130 -3.23 -17.30 -15.39
C HIS A 130 -2.26 -18.50 -15.49
N PRO A 131 -1.99 -19.04 -16.70
CA PRO A 131 -1.18 -20.25 -16.88
C PRO A 131 0.20 -20.13 -16.23
N VAL A 132 0.91 -19.02 -16.45
CA VAL A 132 2.25 -18.76 -15.86
C VAL A 132 2.21 -18.72 -14.33
N VAL A 133 1.22 -18.04 -13.73
CA VAL A 133 1.07 -17.99 -12.27
C VAL A 133 0.83 -19.38 -11.70
N ASN A 134 -0.02 -20.19 -12.36
CA ASN A 134 -0.34 -21.55 -11.91
C ASN A 134 0.82 -22.54 -12.15
N GLU A 135 1.64 -22.33 -13.16
CA GLU A 135 2.85 -23.12 -13.39
C GLU A 135 3.86 -22.89 -12.25
N ILE A 136 4.15 -21.63 -11.94
CA ILE A 136 5.02 -21.26 -10.82
C ILE A 136 4.46 -21.78 -9.50
N ALA A 137 3.13 -21.67 -9.30
CA ALA A 137 2.49 -22.18 -8.08
C ALA A 137 2.72 -23.69 -7.89
N ARG A 138 2.62 -24.48 -8.96
CA ARG A 138 2.93 -25.93 -8.91
C ARG A 138 4.39 -26.21 -8.56
N ASN A 139 5.33 -25.43 -9.11
CA ASN A 139 6.76 -25.62 -8.84
C ASN A 139 7.12 -25.34 -7.37
N HIS A 140 6.39 -24.41 -6.73
CA HIS A 140 6.55 -24.08 -5.33
C HIS A 140 5.62 -24.86 -4.38
N GLU A 141 4.83 -25.82 -4.87
CA GLU A 141 3.79 -26.50 -4.09
C GLU A 141 2.85 -25.51 -3.36
N ALA A 142 2.58 -24.38 -4.02
CA ALA A 142 1.86 -23.24 -3.47
C ALA A 142 0.58 -22.95 -4.28
N THR A 143 -0.22 -22.02 -3.78
CA THR A 143 -1.41 -21.51 -4.48
C THR A 143 -1.06 -20.29 -5.35
N ALA A 144 -1.87 -20.03 -6.38
CA ALA A 144 -1.73 -18.81 -7.19
C ALA A 144 -1.74 -17.53 -6.34
N ALA A 145 -2.57 -17.48 -5.28
CA ALA A 145 -2.62 -16.35 -4.35
C ALA A 145 -1.28 -16.12 -3.63
N GLN A 146 -0.62 -17.19 -3.21
CA GLN A 146 0.68 -17.11 -2.55
C GLN A 146 1.77 -16.62 -3.50
N ILE A 147 1.77 -17.07 -4.77
CA ILE A 147 2.70 -16.57 -5.80
C ILE A 147 2.48 -15.08 -6.07
N LEU A 148 1.22 -14.65 -6.20
CA LEU A 148 0.90 -13.23 -6.40
C LEU A 148 1.34 -12.37 -5.21
N LEU A 149 1.17 -12.85 -3.98
CA LEU A 149 1.64 -12.17 -2.78
C LEU A 149 3.17 -12.13 -2.71
N ALA A 150 3.85 -13.25 -2.96
CA ALA A 150 5.31 -13.33 -3.01
C ALA A 150 5.87 -12.36 -4.06
N TRP A 151 5.22 -12.23 -5.21
CA TRP A 151 5.59 -11.25 -6.23
C TRP A 151 5.44 -9.80 -5.71
N VAL A 152 4.34 -9.46 -5.04
CA VAL A 152 4.13 -8.11 -4.49
C VAL A 152 5.21 -7.72 -3.49
N ILE A 153 5.59 -8.64 -2.60
CA ILE A 153 6.58 -8.38 -1.54
C ILE A 153 8.03 -8.66 -1.95
N ARG A 154 8.29 -8.95 -3.23
CA ARG A 154 9.65 -9.23 -3.73
C ARG A 154 10.63 -8.07 -3.54
N TYR A 155 10.12 -6.86 -3.49
CA TYR A 155 10.92 -5.67 -3.23
C TYR A 155 11.00 -5.37 -1.74
N LYS A 156 12.20 -5.12 -1.25
CA LYS A 156 12.40 -4.65 0.12
C LYS A 156 11.61 -3.36 0.36
N GLY A 157 10.89 -3.29 1.48
CA GLY A 157 10.09 -2.12 1.84
C GLY A 157 8.67 -2.13 1.24
N VAL A 158 8.24 -3.20 0.58
CA VAL A 158 6.83 -3.36 0.19
C VAL A 158 6.12 -4.28 1.17
N ILE A 159 4.98 -3.84 1.67
CA ILE A 159 4.12 -4.55 2.62
C ILE A 159 2.79 -4.84 1.94
N ALA A 160 2.47 -6.10 1.69
CA ALA A 160 1.15 -6.48 1.19
C ALA A 160 0.10 -6.52 2.31
N ILE A 161 -1.10 -6.00 2.04
CA ILE A 161 -2.21 -6.02 3.00
C ILE A 161 -3.42 -6.79 2.45
N PRO A 162 -3.30 -8.13 2.26
CA PRO A 162 -4.38 -8.96 1.75
C PRO A 162 -5.49 -9.09 2.79
N LYS A 163 -6.76 -8.93 2.36
CA LYS A 163 -7.92 -9.19 3.22
C LYS A 163 -8.20 -10.70 3.27
N ALA A 164 -8.34 -11.24 4.47
CA ALA A 164 -8.80 -12.60 4.70
C ALA A 164 -9.86 -12.63 5.81
N ALA A 165 -10.85 -13.51 5.68
CA ALA A 165 -11.94 -13.66 6.64
C ALA A 165 -11.91 -15.01 7.39
N SER A 166 -11.06 -15.93 6.99
CA SER A 166 -10.86 -17.22 7.66
C SER A 166 -9.43 -17.37 8.15
N ILE A 167 -9.24 -18.14 9.21
CA ILE A 167 -7.91 -18.46 9.78
C ILE A 167 -7.05 -19.16 8.73
N GLU A 168 -7.65 -20.04 7.93
CA GLU A 168 -6.96 -20.75 6.85
C GLU A 168 -6.37 -19.77 5.82
N HIS A 169 -7.15 -18.82 5.35
CA HIS A 169 -6.67 -17.81 4.41
C HIS A 169 -5.61 -16.87 5.00
N VAL A 170 -5.71 -16.55 6.31
CA VAL A 170 -4.66 -15.77 6.99
C VAL A 170 -3.35 -16.53 7.01
N LYS A 171 -3.38 -17.83 7.36
CA LYS A 171 -2.19 -18.69 7.35
C LYS A 171 -1.63 -18.87 5.95
N ALA A 172 -2.49 -19.09 4.95
CA ALA A 172 -2.06 -19.23 3.56
C ALA A 172 -1.40 -17.93 3.04
N ASN A 173 -1.97 -16.76 3.36
CA ASN A 173 -1.36 -15.48 3.02
C ASN A 173 0.00 -15.28 3.69
N ALA A 174 0.13 -15.65 4.97
CA ALA A 174 1.40 -15.54 5.70
C ALA A 174 2.48 -16.46 5.11
N ALA A 175 2.13 -17.66 4.68
CA ALA A 175 3.07 -18.60 4.05
C ALA A 175 3.67 -18.10 2.72
N ALA A 176 3.11 -17.05 2.11
CA ALA A 176 3.73 -16.38 0.96
C ALA A 176 5.08 -15.72 1.30
N LEU A 177 5.35 -15.44 2.58
CA LEU A 177 6.64 -14.90 3.04
C LEU A 177 7.80 -15.89 2.88
N ASP A 178 7.52 -17.19 2.85
CA ASP A 178 8.51 -18.25 2.71
C ASP A 178 8.83 -18.57 1.24
N ILE A 179 8.12 -17.95 0.29
CA ILE A 179 8.32 -18.16 -1.14
C ILE A 179 9.28 -17.14 -1.70
N THR A 180 10.38 -17.60 -2.27
CA THR A 180 11.32 -16.77 -3.01
C THR A 180 11.25 -17.12 -4.50
N LEU A 181 10.73 -16.19 -5.31
CA LEU A 181 10.65 -16.35 -6.76
C LEU A 181 12.05 -16.25 -7.39
N THR A 182 12.36 -17.19 -8.27
CA THR A 182 13.63 -17.19 -9.02
C THR A 182 13.65 -16.08 -10.08
N GLY A 183 14.86 -15.71 -10.56
CA GLY A 183 14.99 -14.74 -11.65
C GLY A 183 14.33 -15.19 -12.95
N GLU A 184 14.19 -16.50 -13.19
CA GLU A 184 13.49 -17.04 -14.35
C GLU A 184 11.97 -16.87 -14.19
N GLU A 185 11.42 -17.19 -13.03
CA GLU A 185 9.99 -17.02 -12.72
C GLU A 185 9.58 -15.55 -12.78
N LEU A 186 10.42 -14.65 -12.26
CA LEU A 186 10.18 -13.22 -12.37
C LEU A 186 10.14 -12.75 -13.83
N ARG A 187 11.07 -13.27 -14.70
CA ARG A 187 11.03 -12.95 -16.14
C ARG A 187 9.79 -13.50 -16.84
N LEU A 188 9.32 -14.69 -16.47
CA LEU A 188 8.07 -15.24 -17.00
C LEU A 188 6.86 -14.38 -16.62
N LEU A 189 6.81 -13.90 -15.37
CA LEU A 189 5.78 -12.99 -14.91
C LEU A 189 5.86 -11.63 -15.59
N ASP A 190 7.08 -11.08 -15.78
CA ASP A 190 7.29 -9.81 -16.47
C ASP A 190 6.91 -9.87 -17.95
N ASN A 191 7.13 -11.00 -18.62
CA ASN A 191 6.69 -11.21 -20.00
C ASN A 191 5.16 -11.28 -20.12
N ALA A 192 4.50 -11.87 -19.12
CA ALA A 192 3.04 -12.00 -19.09
C ALA A 192 2.33 -10.70 -18.63
N PHE A 193 2.99 -9.94 -17.78
CA PHE A 193 2.50 -8.71 -17.17
C PHE A 193 3.63 -7.66 -17.17
N PRO A 194 3.91 -7.01 -18.30
CA PRO A 194 5.06 -6.12 -18.41
C PRO A 194 4.96 -4.90 -17.47
N ALA A 195 6.10 -4.48 -16.96
CA ALA A 195 6.22 -3.23 -16.23
C ALA A 195 5.95 -2.04 -17.18
N PRO A 196 5.47 -0.89 -16.66
CA PRO A 196 5.22 0.28 -17.50
C PRO A 196 6.55 0.87 -18.03
N GLU A 197 6.57 1.21 -19.31
CA GLU A 197 7.70 1.89 -19.96
C GLU A 197 7.56 3.42 -19.90
N VAL A 198 6.38 3.91 -19.56
CA VAL A 198 6.05 5.33 -19.44
C VAL A 198 5.25 5.58 -18.17
N LYS A 199 5.28 6.84 -17.69
CA LYS A 199 4.45 7.25 -16.55
C LYS A 199 2.97 7.06 -16.89
N THR A 200 2.26 6.37 -16.03
CA THR A 200 0.80 6.27 -16.01
C THR A 200 0.24 6.95 -14.77
N PRO A 201 -0.99 7.48 -14.81
CA PRO A 201 -1.66 7.93 -13.59
C PRO A 201 -1.71 6.82 -12.54
N LEU A 202 -1.72 7.21 -11.26
CA LEU A 202 -1.84 6.25 -10.17
C LEU A 202 -3.19 5.52 -10.26
N ASP A 203 -3.15 4.19 -10.31
CA ASP A 203 -4.35 3.37 -10.23
C ASP A 203 -4.97 3.47 -8.83
N VAL A 204 -6.28 3.66 -8.79
CA VAL A 204 -7.08 3.72 -7.57
C VAL A 204 -8.35 2.89 -7.73
N VAL A 205 -8.99 2.50 -6.64
CA VAL A 205 -10.25 1.74 -6.57
C VAL A 205 -11.20 2.38 -5.59
#